data_284f7f32a1bc7a617bcb76abe322171b
#
_entry.id   284f7f32a1bc7a617bcb76abe322171b
#
_cell.length_a   1.000
_cell.length_b   1.000
_cell.length_c   1.000
_cell.angle_alpha   90.00
_cell.angle_beta   90.00
_cell.angle_gamma   90.00
#
_symmetry.space_group_name_H-M   'P 1'
#
loop_
_entity.id
_entity.type
_entity.pdbx_description
1 polymer ?
#
loop_
_entity_poly.entity_id
_entity_poly.type
_entity_poly.pdbx_seq_one_letter_code
_entity_poly.pdbx_strand_id
1 'polypeptide(L)'
;MTDIKDFFIASNTVHNAPDYDSNVLSTLIHTVEAFARVTYQSIYLIDYYKQEYLYVSDNPLFLCGHTAKEVKELGYSFYLEHVPEDEQKMLVELNSSGFKFFDTFDNVDKYQCSMSYHFHLKSGTRSKLINHQLTPILLTDEGKIWVGMCIVSLSSHKTVGHVEFHKNGLHNYWKYSFEGHRWKECEGIALKEEEPEVLRLSAAGLTMVEIADRMCRSIDSIKFYKRHAFDKLGVTNITEAISRATLNKLF
;
A
#
# COMPACT_ATOMS: atom_id res chain seq x y z
N MET A 1 -19.24 -18.22 -2.51
CA MET A 1 -19.21 -16.97 -3.30
C MET A 1 -19.11 -15.83 -2.31
N THR A 2 -18.16 -14.95 -2.47
CA THR A 2 -17.98 -13.77 -1.60
C THR A 2 -19.08 -12.74 -1.91
N ASP A 3 -19.65 -12.11 -0.88
CA ASP A 3 -20.63 -11.02 -1.00
C ASP A 3 -19.96 -9.67 -0.64
N ILE A 4 -20.49 -8.56 -1.15
CA ILE A 4 -20.00 -7.21 -0.81
C ILE A 4 -20.06 -6.99 0.71
N LYS A 5 -21.07 -7.52 1.38
CA LYS A 5 -21.24 -7.41 2.83
C LYS A 5 -20.10 -8.05 3.62
N ASP A 6 -19.40 -9.03 3.05
CA ASP A 6 -18.29 -9.68 3.71
C ASP A 6 -17.09 -8.74 3.90
N PHE A 7 -16.98 -7.68 3.08
CA PHE A 7 -15.95 -6.65 3.21
C PHE A 7 -16.23 -5.64 4.32
N PHE A 8 -17.47 -5.60 4.86
CA PHE A 8 -17.86 -4.65 5.89
C PHE A 8 -18.16 -5.36 7.20
N ILE A 9 -17.33 -5.10 8.19
CA ILE A 9 -17.43 -5.65 9.54
C ILE A 9 -17.58 -4.53 10.56
N ALA A 10 -17.89 -4.85 11.82
CA ALA A 10 -18.06 -3.85 12.87
C ALA A 10 -16.85 -2.90 13.04
N SER A 11 -15.62 -3.38 12.74
CA SER A 11 -14.40 -2.57 12.88
C SER A 11 -14.23 -1.53 11.76
N ASN A 12 -14.77 -1.78 10.55
CA ASN A 12 -14.68 -0.85 9.42
C ASN A 12 -16.04 -0.29 8.97
N THR A 13 -17.08 -0.43 9.80
CA THR A 13 -18.37 0.19 9.56
C THR A 13 -18.52 1.40 10.46
N VAL A 14 -18.76 2.55 9.87
CA VAL A 14 -19.08 3.79 10.57
C VAL A 14 -20.61 3.92 10.60
N HIS A 15 -21.20 4.01 11.80
CA HIS A 15 -22.65 4.06 11.97
C HIS A 15 -23.22 5.48 11.99
N ASN A 16 -22.44 6.43 12.53
CA ASN A 16 -22.85 7.83 12.63
C ASN A 16 -22.03 8.67 11.65
N ALA A 17 -22.71 9.47 10.84
CA ALA A 17 -22.04 10.43 9.97
C ALA A 17 -21.24 11.38 10.88
N PRO A 18 -19.95 11.51 10.67
CA PRO A 18 -19.19 12.57 11.32
C PRO A 18 -19.77 13.93 10.89
N ASP A 19 -19.90 14.85 11.82
CA ASP A 19 -20.38 16.21 11.53
C ASP A 19 -19.22 17.01 10.90
N TYR A 20 -19.03 16.83 9.59
CA TYR A 20 -18.00 17.52 8.83
C TYR A 20 -18.62 18.51 7.85
N ASP A 21 -18.03 19.71 7.81
CA ASP A 21 -18.29 20.66 6.75
C ASP A 21 -18.03 20.00 5.38
N SER A 22 -19.00 20.09 4.48
CA SER A 22 -18.89 19.60 3.10
C SER A 22 -17.61 20.06 2.37
N ASN A 23 -17.06 21.20 2.78
CA ASN A 23 -15.81 21.76 2.28
C ASN A 23 -14.59 20.89 2.62
N VAL A 24 -14.58 20.17 3.74
CA VAL A 24 -13.45 19.32 4.15
C VAL A 24 -13.28 18.17 3.16
N LEU A 25 -14.34 17.45 2.83
CA LEU A 25 -14.29 16.36 1.85
C LEU A 25 -13.93 16.85 0.46
N SER A 26 -14.49 18.00 0.03
CA SER A 26 -14.15 18.61 -1.26
C SER A 26 -12.65 18.97 -1.33
N THR A 27 -12.13 19.62 -0.31
CA THR A 27 -10.71 19.98 -0.21
C THR A 27 -9.82 18.75 -0.23
N LEU A 28 -10.19 17.70 0.50
CA LEU A 28 -9.47 16.43 0.52
C LEU A 28 -9.41 15.81 -0.87
N ILE A 29 -10.55 15.71 -1.55
CA ILE A 29 -10.63 15.14 -2.91
C ILE A 29 -9.74 15.93 -3.86
N HIS A 30 -9.83 17.26 -3.90
CA HIS A 30 -9.00 18.11 -4.76
C HIS A 30 -7.51 17.96 -4.46
N THR A 31 -7.13 17.82 -3.19
CA THR A 31 -5.74 17.61 -2.78
C THR A 31 -5.21 16.28 -3.29
N VAL A 32 -5.97 15.20 -3.10
CA VAL A 32 -5.58 13.86 -3.56
C VAL A 32 -5.57 13.76 -5.09
N GLU A 33 -6.52 14.41 -5.76
CA GLU A 33 -6.54 14.51 -7.22
C GLU A 33 -5.29 15.21 -7.76
N ALA A 34 -4.90 16.34 -7.17
CA ALA A 34 -3.70 17.07 -7.56
C ALA A 34 -2.44 16.19 -7.33
N PHE A 35 -2.35 15.50 -6.19
CA PHE A 35 -1.25 14.59 -5.90
C PHE A 35 -1.20 13.42 -6.89
N ALA A 36 -2.33 12.77 -7.18
CA ALA A 36 -2.41 11.67 -8.14
C ALA A 36 -1.96 12.10 -9.54
N ARG A 37 -2.35 13.31 -9.97
CA ARG A 37 -1.97 13.87 -11.28
C ARG A 37 -0.47 14.15 -11.39
N VAL A 38 0.13 14.75 -10.35
CA VAL A 38 1.56 15.11 -10.35
C VAL A 38 2.46 13.88 -10.23
N THR A 39 2.07 12.90 -9.41
CA THR A 39 2.87 11.68 -9.19
C THR A 39 2.52 10.54 -10.13
N TYR A 40 1.44 10.67 -10.89
CA TYR A 40 0.86 9.63 -11.75
C TYR A 40 0.60 8.32 -10.96
N GLN A 41 0.19 8.45 -9.70
CA GLN A 41 -0.15 7.31 -8.85
C GLN A 41 -1.60 6.87 -9.06
N SER A 42 -1.83 5.57 -8.93
CA SER A 42 -3.19 5.02 -8.87
C SER A 42 -3.68 5.12 -7.44
N ILE A 43 -4.58 6.08 -7.19
CA ILE A 43 -5.08 6.41 -5.86
C ILE A 43 -6.61 6.39 -5.87
N TYR A 44 -7.19 5.90 -4.80
CA TYR A 44 -8.62 6.05 -4.54
C TYR A 44 -8.89 6.29 -3.05
N LEU A 45 -10.02 6.90 -2.75
CA LEU A 45 -10.52 7.19 -1.40
C LEU A 45 -11.78 6.38 -1.14
N ILE A 46 -11.83 5.72 0.01
CA ILE A 46 -13.00 4.98 0.49
C ILE A 46 -13.64 5.74 1.65
N ASP A 47 -14.96 5.95 1.55
CA ASP A 47 -15.81 6.37 2.66
C ASP A 47 -16.43 5.12 3.32
N TYR A 48 -16.01 4.80 4.53
CA TYR A 48 -16.51 3.65 5.28
C TYR A 48 -17.88 3.89 5.93
N TYR A 49 -18.36 5.15 5.97
CA TYR A 49 -19.72 5.48 6.37
C TYR A 49 -20.70 5.19 5.25
N LYS A 50 -20.45 5.71 4.05
CA LYS A 50 -21.29 5.49 2.87
C LYS A 50 -21.00 4.17 2.16
N GLN A 51 -19.87 3.52 2.48
CA GLN A 51 -19.37 2.30 1.84
C GLN A 51 -19.19 2.47 0.32
N GLU A 52 -18.67 3.62 -0.08
CA GLU A 52 -18.47 4.00 -1.49
C GLU A 52 -17.08 4.59 -1.74
N TYR A 53 -16.69 4.68 -3.00
CA TYR A 53 -15.50 5.42 -3.40
C TYR A 53 -15.80 6.92 -3.50
N LEU A 54 -15.13 7.75 -2.69
CA LEU A 54 -15.20 9.21 -2.80
C LEU A 54 -14.48 9.72 -4.03
N TYR A 55 -13.33 9.13 -4.35
CA TYR A 55 -12.45 9.50 -5.44
C TYR A 55 -11.78 8.27 -6.02
N VAL A 56 -11.57 8.24 -7.33
CA VAL A 56 -10.76 7.26 -8.06
C VAL A 56 -9.96 8.00 -9.11
N SER A 57 -8.64 7.82 -9.14
CA SER A 57 -7.76 8.44 -10.13
C SER A 57 -7.89 7.79 -11.51
N ASP A 58 -7.61 8.56 -12.57
CA ASP A 58 -7.63 8.06 -13.96
C ASP A 58 -6.43 7.16 -14.33
N ASN A 59 -5.63 6.72 -13.34
CA ASN A 59 -4.52 5.84 -13.60
C ASN A 59 -5.02 4.42 -13.96
N PRO A 60 -4.63 3.86 -15.13
CA PRO A 60 -5.20 2.62 -15.66
C PRO A 60 -4.80 1.35 -14.88
N LEU A 61 -3.88 1.45 -13.91
CA LEU A 61 -3.42 0.28 -13.15
C LEU A 61 -4.56 -0.35 -12.33
N PHE A 62 -5.38 0.49 -11.68
CA PHE A 62 -6.52 0.03 -10.89
C PHE A 62 -7.81 -0.12 -11.71
N LEU A 63 -7.98 0.65 -12.77
CA LEU A 63 -9.26 0.77 -13.48
C LEU A 63 -9.73 -0.50 -14.21
N CYS A 64 -8.86 -1.46 -14.48
CA CYS A 64 -9.18 -2.72 -15.16
C CYS A 64 -9.91 -2.57 -16.52
N GLY A 65 -9.76 -1.42 -17.18
CA GLY A 65 -10.41 -1.12 -18.46
C GLY A 65 -11.65 -0.23 -18.35
N HIS A 66 -12.11 0.06 -17.15
CA HIS A 66 -13.18 1.02 -16.88
C HIS A 66 -12.66 2.45 -16.82
N THR A 67 -13.56 3.41 -16.86
CA THR A 67 -13.30 4.80 -16.46
C THR A 67 -13.30 4.93 -14.94
N ALA A 68 -12.67 5.96 -14.38
CA ALA A 68 -12.72 6.26 -12.96
C ALA A 68 -14.17 6.42 -12.44
N LYS A 69 -15.06 6.99 -13.28
CA LYS A 69 -16.47 7.14 -12.97
C LYS A 69 -17.19 5.79 -12.85
N GLU A 70 -16.98 4.87 -13.79
CA GLU A 70 -17.57 3.53 -13.75
C GLU A 70 -17.08 2.73 -12.54
N VAL A 71 -15.77 2.79 -12.21
CA VAL A 71 -15.23 2.14 -11.00
C VAL A 71 -15.89 2.72 -9.74
N LYS A 72 -16.09 4.04 -9.68
CA LYS A 72 -16.77 4.68 -8.56
C LYS A 72 -18.24 4.23 -8.44
N GLU A 73 -18.94 4.06 -9.56
CA GLU A 73 -20.33 3.59 -9.62
C GLU A 73 -20.44 2.09 -9.24
N LEU A 74 -19.46 1.25 -9.63
CA LEU A 74 -19.38 -0.15 -9.24
C LEU A 74 -19.15 -0.33 -7.72
N GLY A 75 -18.43 0.59 -7.10
CA GLY A 75 -18.08 0.48 -5.69
C GLY A 75 -17.35 -0.84 -5.40
N TYR A 76 -17.74 -1.52 -4.33
CA TYR A 76 -17.11 -2.79 -3.93
C TYR A 76 -17.41 -3.98 -4.88
N SER A 77 -18.42 -3.88 -5.77
CA SER A 77 -18.63 -4.86 -6.83
C SER A 77 -17.41 -4.97 -7.75
N PHE A 78 -16.65 -3.90 -7.89
CA PHE A 78 -15.39 -3.90 -8.63
C PHE A 78 -14.42 -5.02 -8.17
N TYR A 79 -14.31 -5.25 -6.85
CA TYR A 79 -13.46 -6.32 -6.34
C TYR A 79 -14.01 -7.71 -6.70
N LEU A 80 -15.32 -7.90 -6.66
CA LEU A 80 -15.93 -9.18 -7.02
C LEU A 80 -15.75 -9.52 -8.51
N GLU A 81 -15.70 -8.50 -9.36
CA GLU A 81 -15.53 -8.66 -10.81
C GLU A 81 -14.04 -8.86 -11.22
N HIS A 82 -13.14 -8.14 -10.54
CA HIS A 82 -11.75 -8.02 -10.99
C HIS A 82 -10.73 -8.76 -10.14
N VAL A 83 -11.08 -9.26 -8.97
CA VAL A 83 -10.20 -10.08 -8.14
C VAL A 83 -10.53 -11.56 -8.30
N PRO A 84 -9.54 -12.47 -8.41
CA PRO A 84 -9.77 -13.91 -8.40
C PRO A 84 -10.58 -14.36 -7.17
N GLU A 85 -11.49 -15.32 -7.32
CA GLU A 85 -12.42 -15.73 -6.24
C GLU A 85 -11.70 -16.27 -4.98
N ASP A 86 -10.60 -16.97 -5.15
CA ASP A 86 -9.74 -17.45 -4.06
C ASP A 86 -9.08 -16.28 -3.31
N GLU A 87 -8.69 -15.23 -4.04
CA GLU A 87 -8.08 -14.02 -3.46
C GLU A 87 -9.14 -13.09 -2.82
N GLN A 88 -10.41 -13.15 -3.24
CA GLN A 88 -11.48 -12.38 -2.57
C GLN A 88 -11.64 -12.81 -1.11
N LYS A 89 -11.57 -14.11 -0.81
CA LYS A 89 -11.62 -14.63 0.57
C LYS A 89 -10.44 -14.13 1.40
N MET A 90 -9.26 -14.11 0.79
CA MET A 90 -8.06 -13.52 1.39
C MET A 90 -8.28 -12.04 1.73
N LEU A 91 -8.85 -11.26 0.80
CA LEU A 91 -9.12 -9.84 1.03
C LEU A 91 -10.15 -9.61 2.15
N VAL A 92 -11.19 -10.43 2.24
CA VAL A 92 -12.18 -10.37 3.34
C VAL A 92 -11.52 -10.63 4.70
N GLU A 93 -10.69 -11.67 4.79
CA GLU A 93 -9.94 -11.97 6.02
C GLU A 93 -8.99 -10.82 6.39
N LEU A 94 -8.24 -10.29 5.41
CA LEU A 94 -7.35 -9.17 5.61
C LEU A 94 -8.07 -7.90 6.06
N ASN A 95 -9.18 -7.61 5.44
CA ASN A 95 -10.01 -6.47 5.82
C ASN A 95 -10.43 -6.60 7.29
N SER A 96 -10.95 -7.77 7.67
CA SER A 96 -11.33 -8.03 9.06
C SER A 96 -10.15 -7.93 10.03
N SER A 97 -9.05 -8.60 9.73
CA SER A 97 -7.86 -8.63 10.61
C SER A 97 -7.15 -7.28 10.67
N GLY A 98 -7.03 -6.59 9.53
CA GLY A 98 -6.36 -5.30 9.42
C GLY A 98 -7.08 -4.21 10.20
N PHE A 99 -8.39 -4.06 10.05
CA PHE A 99 -9.15 -3.05 10.80
C PHE A 99 -9.16 -3.32 12.30
N LYS A 100 -9.28 -4.58 12.73
CA LYS A 100 -9.10 -4.94 14.15
C LYS A 100 -7.70 -4.59 14.66
N PHE A 101 -6.68 -4.71 13.81
CA PHE A 101 -5.32 -4.35 14.17
C PHE A 101 -5.14 -2.83 14.24
N PHE A 102 -5.72 -2.06 13.32
CA PHE A 102 -5.79 -0.59 13.45
C PHE A 102 -6.45 -0.17 14.78
N ASP A 103 -7.48 -0.89 15.23
CA ASP A 103 -8.19 -0.58 16.49
C ASP A 103 -7.35 -0.84 17.74
N THR A 104 -6.18 -1.50 17.64
CA THR A 104 -5.24 -1.64 18.78
C THR A 104 -4.40 -0.39 19.04
N PHE A 105 -4.39 0.58 18.11
CA PHE A 105 -3.68 1.85 18.23
C PHE A 105 -4.63 2.97 18.68
N ASP A 106 -4.08 3.97 19.36
CA ASP A 106 -4.84 5.19 19.66
C ASP A 106 -5.07 6.05 18.39
N ASN A 107 -5.94 7.05 18.49
CA ASN A 107 -6.34 7.85 17.33
C ASN A 107 -5.18 8.62 16.67
N VAL A 108 -4.21 9.08 17.47
CA VAL A 108 -3.04 9.81 16.95
C VAL A 108 -2.14 8.85 16.18
N ASP A 109 -1.92 7.68 16.73
CA ASP A 109 -1.09 6.63 16.14
C ASP A 109 -1.71 6.04 14.86
N LYS A 110 -3.04 5.91 14.78
CA LYS A 110 -3.74 5.42 13.57
C LYS A 110 -3.38 6.22 12.32
N TYR A 111 -3.23 7.55 12.42
CA TYR A 111 -2.79 8.39 11.30
C TYR A 111 -1.35 8.12 10.85
N GLN A 112 -0.55 7.48 11.69
CA GLN A 112 0.82 7.10 11.37
C GLN A 112 0.92 5.68 10.80
N CYS A 113 -0.20 4.94 10.76
CA CYS A 113 -0.22 3.55 10.35
C CYS A 113 -0.58 3.39 8.87
N SER A 114 -0.02 2.37 8.27
CA SER A 114 -0.40 1.89 6.94
C SER A 114 -0.35 0.37 6.88
N MET A 115 -1.21 -0.20 6.06
CA MET A 115 -1.23 -1.64 5.77
C MET A 115 -1.01 -1.85 4.28
N SER A 116 -0.13 -2.77 3.90
CA SER A 116 0.10 -3.16 2.51
C SER A 116 -0.13 -4.66 2.31
N TYR A 117 -0.61 -5.03 1.13
CA TYR A 117 -0.84 -6.41 0.73
C TYR A 117 -0.90 -6.56 -0.79
N HIS A 118 -0.76 -7.78 -1.27
CA HIS A 118 -0.61 -8.06 -2.69
C HIS A 118 -1.70 -9.01 -3.19
N PHE A 119 -2.36 -8.65 -4.28
CA PHE A 119 -3.37 -9.45 -4.95
C PHE A 119 -3.45 -9.15 -6.44
N HIS A 120 -4.13 -10.01 -7.20
CA HIS A 120 -4.30 -9.82 -8.63
C HIS A 120 -5.52 -8.99 -8.97
N LEU A 121 -5.33 -8.09 -9.96
CA LEU A 121 -6.44 -7.46 -10.68
C LEU A 121 -6.51 -8.03 -12.10
N LYS A 122 -7.70 -8.48 -12.50
CA LYS A 122 -8.00 -9.01 -13.83
C LYS A 122 -8.65 -7.94 -14.70
N SER A 123 -8.20 -7.85 -15.95
CA SER A 123 -8.83 -7.05 -17.00
C SER A 123 -8.91 -7.90 -18.26
N GLY A 124 -10.08 -8.46 -18.54
CA GLY A 124 -10.26 -9.49 -19.58
C GLY A 124 -9.38 -10.72 -19.29
N THR A 125 -8.52 -11.07 -20.24
CA THR A 125 -7.58 -12.22 -20.12
C THR A 125 -6.29 -11.88 -19.38
N ARG A 126 -6.05 -10.61 -19.05
CA ARG A 126 -4.81 -10.16 -18.41
C ARG A 126 -5.01 -10.11 -16.90
N SER A 127 -3.99 -10.57 -16.17
CA SER A 127 -3.91 -10.47 -14.72
C SER A 127 -2.64 -9.74 -14.33
N LYS A 128 -2.72 -8.82 -13.37
CA LYS A 128 -1.59 -8.06 -12.83
C LYS A 128 -1.54 -8.22 -11.33
N LEU A 129 -0.42 -8.66 -10.80
CA LEU A 129 -0.17 -8.65 -9.37
C LEU A 129 0.16 -7.22 -8.94
N ILE A 130 -0.66 -6.69 -8.07
CA ILE A 130 -0.51 -5.34 -7.53
C ILE A 130 -0.09 -5.36 -6.06
N ASN A 131 0.52 -4.27 -5.63
CA ASN A 131 0.66 -3.89 -4.23
C ASN A 131 -0.41 -2.85 -3.92
N HIS A 132 -1.19 -3.11 -2.89
CA HIS A 132 -2.22 -2.23 -2.39
C HIS A 132 -1.82 -1.72 -1.00
N GLN A 133 -1.88 -0.42 -0.80
CA GLN A 133 -1.57 0.22 0.49
C GLN A 133 -2.80 0.99 0.96
N LEU A 134 -3.15 0.82 2.23
CA LEU A 134 -4.22 1.56 2.91
C LEU A 134 -3.65 2.36 4.06
N THR A 135 -4.03 3.63 4.16
CA THR A 135 -3.74 4.50 5.32
C THR A 135 -4.99 5.31 5.68
N PRO A 136 -5.29 5.51 6.97
CA PRO A 136 -6.37 6.39 7.41
C PRO A 136 -6.08 7.86 7.05
N ILE A 137 -7.11 8.58 6.60
CA ILE A 137 -7.03 10.03 6.38
C ILE A 137 -7.96 10.78 7.33
N LEU A 138 -9.17 10.27 7.55
CA LEU A 138 -10.11 10.83 8.50
C LEU A 138 -10.60 9.73 9.44
N LEU A 139 -10.68 10.06 10.72
CA LEU A 139 -11.27 9.21 11.75
C LEU A 139 -12.55 9.86 12.26
N THR A 140 -13.48 9.05 12.76
CA THR A 140 -14.61 9.54 13.57
C THR A 140 -14.14 9.94 14.96
N ASP A 141 -14.97 10.64 15.72
CA ASP A 141 -14.70 10.98 17.13
C ASP A 141 -14.47 9.72 17.99
N GLU A 142 -15.09 8.61 17.62
CA GLU A 142 -14.92 7.30 18.25
C GLU A 142 -13.63 6.58 17.80
N GLY A 143 -12.85 7.19 16.92
CA GLY A 143 -11.59 6.63 16.40
C GLY A 143 -11.74 5.55 15.34
N LYS A 144 -12.92 5.41 14.73
CA LYS A 144 -13.10 4.55 13.55
C LYS A 144 -12.52 5.22 12.31
N ILE A 145 -11.94 4.45 11.41
CA ILE A 145 -11.50 4.96 10.11
C ILE A 145 -12.74 5.35 9.32
N TRP A 146 -12.92 6.64 9.08
CA TRP A 146 -14.01 7.14 8.26
C TRP A 146 -13.61 7.21 6.79
N VAL A 147 -12.47 7.86 6.49
CA VAL A 147 -11.93 7.89 5.12
C VAL A 147 -10.56 7.26 5.10
N GLY A 148 -10.41 6.24 4.26
CA GLY A 148 -9.14 5.62 3.94
C GLY A 148 -8.63 6.03 2.56
N MET A 149 -7.32 6.27 2.44
CA MET A 149 -6.64 6.42 1.16
C MET A 149 -5.97 5.12 0.78
N CYS A 150 -6.21 4.69 -0.44
CA CYS A 150 -5.61 3.51 -1.04
C CYS A 150 -4.71 3.91 -2.20
N ILE A 151 -3.48 3.38 -2.20
CA ILE A 151 -2.52 3.56 -3.28
C ILE A 151 -2.24 2.19 -3.90
N VAL A 152 -2.31 2.12 -5.23
CA VAL A 152 -2.07 0.91 -5.99
C VAL A 152 -0.82 1.08 -6.85
N SER A 153 0.10 0.13 -6.74
CA SER A 153 1.31 0.05 -7.55
C SER A 153 1.52 -1.38 -8.06
N LEU A 154 2.45 -1.57 -8.99
CA LEU A 154 2.84 -2.93 -9.36
C LEU A 154 3.54 -3.61 -8.19
N SER A 155 3.25 -4.89 -7.99
CA SER A 155 3.90 -5.67 -6.93
C SER A 155 5.38 -5.91 -7.25
N SER A 156 6.23 -5.78 -6.21
CA SER A 156 7.61 -6.27 -6.25
C SER A 156 7.73 -7.75 -5.87
N HIS A 157 6.64 -8.36 -5.38
CA HIS A 157 6.56 -9.78 -5.07
C HIS A 157 6.08 -10.59 -6.27
N LYS A 158 6.29 -11.91 -6.22
CA LYS A 158 5.86 -12.86 -7.27
C LYS A 158 4.57 -13.60 -6.90
N THR A 159 4.14 -13.48 -5.65
CA THR A 159 2.97 -14.18 -5.09
C THR A 159 2.06 -13.23 -4.36
N VAL A 160 0.82 -13.62 -4.16
CA VAL A 160 -0.19 -12.89 -3.40
C VAL A 160 0.04 -12.93 -1.88
N GLY A 161 -0.74 -12.17 -1.14
CA GLY A 161 -0.58 -12.04 0.30
C GLY A 161 0.49 -10.99 0.64
N HIS A 162 1.59 -11.40 1.28
CA HIS A 162 2.68 -10.52 1.74
C HIS A 162 2.16 -9.28 2.45
N VAL A 163 1.38 -9.54 3.51
CA VAL A 163 0.70 -8.49 4.26
C VAL A 163 1.64 -7.89 5.30
N GLU A 164 1.82 -6.60 5.25
CA GLU A 164 2.64 -5.86 6.18
C GLU A 164 1.86 -4.68 6.77
N PHE A 165 2.07 -4.42 8.04
CA PHE A 165 1.53 -3.27 8.75
C PHE A 165 2.68 -2.46 9.34
N HIS A 166 2.72 -1.19 9.00
CA HIS A 166 3.78 -0.27 9.41
C HIS A 166 3.20 0.90 10.22
N LYS A 167 3.93 1.32 11.24
CA LYS A 167 3.68 2.58 11.95
C LYS A 167 4.88 3.49 11.71
N ASN A 168 4.64 4.69 11.22
CA ASN A 168 5.69 5.67 10.98
C ASN A 168 6.46 5.98 12.27
N GLY A 169 7.78 6.08 12.17
CA GLY A 169 8.67 6.29 13.32
C GLY A 169 9.05 5.03 14.08
N LEU A 170 8.46 3.87 13.79
CA LEU A 170 8.93 2.59 14.32
C LEU A 170 9.82 1.88 13.31
N HIS A 171 10.90 1.26 13.83
CA HIS A 171 11.76 0.40 13.02
C HIS A 171 11.11 -0.95 12.75
N ASN A 172 10.43 -1.50 13.76
CA ASN A 172 9.69 -2.76 13.64
C ASN A 172 8.38 -2.57 12.88
N TYR A 173 7.93 -3.65 12.26
CA TYR A 173 6.67 -3.73 11.55
C TYR A 173 6.00 -5.06 11.84
N TRP A 174 4.78 -5.27 11.38
CA TRP A 174 4.05 -6.52 11.60
C TRP A 174 3.73 -7.19 10.27
N LYS A 175 3.86 -8.53 10.24
CA LYS A 175 3.39 -9.37 9.13
C LYS A 175 2.18 -10.17 9.55
N TYR A 176 1.20 -10.26 8.67
CA TYR A 176 0.07 -11.16 8.86
C TYR A 176 0.38 -12.55 8.31
N SER A 177 0.08 -13.58 9.10
CA SER A 177 0.16 -14.98 8.69
C SER A 177 -1.24 -15.54 8.49
N PHE A 178 -1.56 -15.93 7.26
CA PHE A 178 -2.82 -16.60 6.93
C PHE A 178 -2.92 -18.00 7.54
N GLU A 179 -1.82 -18.71 7.68
CA GLU A 179 -1.79 -20.03 8.32
C GLU A 179 -2.08 -19.94 9.82
N GLY A 180 -1.55 -18.92 10.48
CA GLY A 180 -1.73 -18.68 11.91
C GLY A 180 -2.84 -17.71 12.27
N HIS A 181 -3.50 -17.07 11.30
CA HIS A 181 -4.53 -16.03 11.47
C HIS A 181 -4.14 -14.95 12.49
N ARG A 182 -2.87 -14.50 12.45
CA ARG A 182 -2.33 -13.56 13.44
C ARG A 182 -1.27 -12.64 12.87
N TRP A 183 -1.14 -11.49 13.48
CA TRP A 183 -0.05 -10.56 13.29
C TRP A 183 1.18 -11.01 14.09
N LYS A 184 2.34 -10.94 13.46
CA LYS A 184 3.65 -11.21 14.06
C LYS A 184 4.53 -9.99 13.88
N GLU A 185 5.08 -9.48 14.98
CA GLU A 185 6.07 -8.43 14.92
C GLU A 185 7.37 -8.95 14.29
N CYS A 186 7.94 -8.12 13.42
CA CYS A 186 9.17 -8.38 12.70
C CYS A 186 10.12 -7.20 12.90
N GLU A 187 11.40 -7.48 13.00
CA GLU A 187 12.44 -6.46 13.00
C GLU A 187 12.51 -5.82 11.61
N GLY A 188 12.61 -4.50 11.59
CA GLY A 188 12.75 -3.74 10.35
C GLY A 188 14.09 -3.98 9.67
N ILE A 189 14.15 -3.67 8.39
CA ILE A 189 15.37 -3.80 7.61
C ILE A 189 16.29 -2.61 7.94
N ALA A 190 17.47 -2.88 8.46
CA ALA A 190 18.49 -1.87 8.70
C ALA A 190 19.56 -1.93 7.60
N LEU A 191 19.56 -0.93 6.72
CA LEU A 191 20.62 -0.73 5.75
C LEU A 191 21.74 0.09 6.39
N LYS A 192 23.02 -0.20 6.06
CA LYS A 192 24.15 0.61 6.44
C LYS A 192 24.21 1.87 5.57
N GLU A 193 24.89 2.91 6.04
CA GLU A 193 24.91 4.23 5.39
C GLU A 193 25.21 4.20 3.89
N GLU A 194 26.15 3.37 3.45
CA GLU A 194 26.51 3.26 2.03
C GLU A 194 25.50 2.46 1.18
N GLU A 195 24.78 1.51 1.80
CA GLU A 195 23.84 0.64 1.09
C GLU A 195 22.62 1.41 0.52
N PRO A 196 21.96 2.30 1.29
CA PRO A 196 20.90 3.17 0.76
C PRO A 196 21.42 4.10 -0.34
N GLU A 197 22.63 4.64 -0.20
CA GLU A 197 23.19 5.56 -1.19
C GLU A 197 23.43 4.85 -2.53
N VAL A 198 23.98 3.63 -2.52
CA VAL A 198 24.13 2.83 -3.74
C VAL A 198 22.77 2.57 -4.41
N LEU A 199 21.73 2.27 -3.64
CA LEU A 199 20.37 2.07 -4.19
C LEU A 199 19.80 3.37 -4.77
N ARG A 200 19.98 4.50 -4.07
CA ARG A 200 19.52 5.83 -4.51
C ARG A 200 20.16 6.26 -5.81
N LEU A 201 21.49 6.12 -5.91
CA LEU A 201 22.24 6.45 -7.12
C LEU A 201 21.90 5.51 -8.27
N SER A 202 21.65 4.22 -7.99
CA SER A 202 21.15 3.27 -8.98
C SER A 202 19.76 3.63 -9.47
N ALA A 203 18.87 4.10 -8.59
CA ALA A 203 17.53 4.58 -8.97
C ALA A 203 17.60 5.84 -9.86
N ALA A 204 18.61 6.67 -9.66
CA ALA A 204 18.91 7.82 -10.53
C ALA A 204 19.52 7.42 -11.89
N GLY A 205 19.75 6.12 -12.15
CA GLY A 205 20.24 5.61 -13.42
C GLY A 205 21.76 5.57 -13.57
N LEU A 206 22.53 5.82 -12.49
CA LEU A 206 23.99 5.81 -12.56
C LEU A 206 24.51 4.36 -12.71
N THR A 207 25.56 4.23 -13.50
CA THR A 207 26.33 2.99 -13.65
C THR A 207 27.19 2.73 -12.40
N MET A 208 27.65 1.48 -12.25
CA MET A 208 28.53 1.11 -11.13
C MET A 208 29.83 1.93 -11.05
N VAL A 209 30.37 2.34 -12.21
CA VAL A 209 31.55 3.18 -12.30
C VAL A 209 31.25 4.59 -11.78
N GLU A 210 30.17 5.20 -12.28
CA GLU A 210 29.75 6.55 -11.85
C GLU A 210 29.40 6.58 -10.35
N ILE A 211 28.79 5.50 -9.83
CA ILE A 211 28.50 5.38 -8.38
C ILE A 211 29.83 5.30 -7.59
N ALA A 212 30.79 4.51 -8.06
CA ALA A 212 32.10 4.37 -7.42
C ALA A 212 32.83 5.72 -7.36
N ASP A 213 32.86 6.44 -8.47
CA ASP A 213 33.47 7.78 -8.56
C ASP A 213 32.75 8.76 -7.63
N ARG A 214 31.40 8.79 -7.64
CA ARG A 214 30.63 9.71 -6.83
C ARG A 214 30.74 9.46 -5.33
N MET A 215 30.84 8.20 -4.92
CA MET A 215 31.01 7.81 -3.52
C MET A 215 32.47 7.79 -3.06
N CYS A 216 33.43 8.09 -3.96
CA CYS A 216 34.87 7.96 -3.69
C CYS A 216 35.25 6.57 -3.14
N ARG A 217 34.70 5.51 -3.79
CA ARG A 217 34.90 4.11 -3.42
C ARG A 217 35.36 3.29 -4.63
N SER A 218 35.93 2.12 -4.39
CA SER A 218 36.21 1.16 -5.47
C SER A 218 34.94 0.53 -6.02
N ILE A 219 34.95 0.11 -7.29
CA ILE A 219 33.84 -0.64 -7.91
C ILE A 219 33.51 -1.90 -7.11
N ASP A 220 34.52 -2.56 -6.54
CA ASP A 220 34.28 -3.77 -5.73
C ASP A 220 33.60 -3.45 -4.39
N SER A 221 33.85 -2.30 -3.79
CA SER A 221 33.08 -1.82 -2.64
C SER A 221 31.62 -1.58 -3.01
N ILE A 222 31.36 -0.97 -4.15
CA ILE A 222 29.96 -0.75 -4.62
C ILE A 222 29.24 -2.08 -4.87
N LYS A 223 29.91 -3.06 -5.51
CA LYS A 223 29.37 -4.42 -5.68
C LYS A 223 29.05 -5.08 -4.33
N PHE A 224 29.94 -4.90 -3.34
CA PHE A 224 29.75 -5.42 -2.00
C PHE A 224 28.53 -4.80 -1.31
N TYR A 225 28.40 -3.47 -1.29
CA TYR A 225 27.25 -2.77 -0.71
C TYR A 225 25.94 -3.16 -1.40
N LYS A 226 25.95 -3.23 -2.74
CA LYS A 226 24.79 -3.66 -3.51
C LYS A 226 24.34 -5.08 -3.15
N ARG A 227 25.27 -6.04 -3.09
CA ARG A 227 24.97 -7.42 -2.71
C ARG A 227 24.40 -7.49 -1.27
N HIS A 228 25.04 -6.80 -0.33
CA HIS A 228 24.60 -6.74 1.05
C HIS A 228 23.18 -6.14 1.19
N ALA A 229 22.90 -5.07 0.44
CA ALA A 229 21.55 -4.51 0.39
C ALA A 229 20.54 -5.53 -0.16
N PHE A 230 20.90 -6.27 -1.24
CA PHE A 230 20.04 -7.30 -1.81
C PHE A 230 19.76 -8.44 -0.83
N ASP A 231 20.79 -8.92 -0.12
CA ASP A 231 20.64 -9.98 0.87
C ASP A 231 19.68 -9.54 2.00
N LYS A 232 19.86 -8.32 2.53
CA LYS A 232 18.99 -7.76 3.57
C LYS A 232 17.55 -7.53 3.10
N LEU A 233 17.37 -7.05 1.87
CA LEU A 233 16.08 -6.83 1.26
C LEU A 233 15.42 -8.15 0.79
N GLY A 234 16.17 -9.25 0.70
CA GLY A 234 15.68 -10.53 0.19
C GLY A 234 15.26 -10.46 -1.28
N VAL A 235 16.06 -9.77 -2.10
CA VAL A 235 15.79 -9.53 -3.53
C VAL A 235 16.96 -9.98 -4.39
N THR A 236 16.73 -10.12 -5.70
CA THR A 236 17.74 -10.65 -6.64
C THR A 236 18.17 -9.64 -7.69
N ASN A 237 17.48 -8.54 -7.85
CA ASN A 237 17.81 -7.52 -8.85
C ASN A 237 17.59 -6.10 -8.31
N ILE A 238 18.17 -5.13 -9.03
CA ILE A 238 18.18 -3.72 -8.60
C ILE A 238 16.78 -3.09 -8.59
N THR A 239 15.92 -3.45 -9.53
CA THR A 239 14.57 -2.90 -9.62
C THR A 239 13.72 -3.33 -8.42
N GLU A 240 13.79 -4.62 -8.04
CA GLU A 240 13.15 -5.12 -6.83
C GLU A 240 13.74 -4.45 -5.57
N ALA A 241 15.07 -4.26 -5.51
CA ALA A 241 15.74 -3.62 -4.39
C ALA A 241 15.28 -2.18 -4.19
N ILE A 242 15.21 -1.40 -5.26
CA ILE A 242 14.74 0.00 -5.23
C ILE A 242 13.28 0.05 -4.81
N SER A 243 12.41 -0.77 -5.43
CA SER A 243 10.98 -0.82 -5.09
C SER A 243 10.79 -1.15 -3.61
N ARG A 244 11.47 -2.17 -3.11
CA ARG A 244 11.35 -2.62 -1.73
C ARG A 244 11.91 -1.62 -0.72
N ALA A 245 13.05 -0.99 -1.05
CA ALA A 245 13.64 0.05 -0.22
C ALA A 245 12.74 1.29 -0.15
N THR A 246 12.10 1.68 -1.26
CA THR A 246 11.13 2.78 -1.31
C THR A 246 9.90 2.47 -0.46
N LEU A 247 9.31 1.28 -0.59
CA LEU A 247 8.15 0.85 0.19
C LEU A 247 8.44 0.83 1.70
N ASN A 248 9.66 0.42 2.08
CA ASN A 248 10.11 0.38 3.47
C ASN A 248 10.74 1.71 3.95
N LYS A 249 10.72 2.77 3.14
CA LYS A 249 11.25 4.10 3.47
C LYS A 249 12.71 4.07 3.94
N LEU A 250 13.55 3.28 3.26
CA LEU A 250 14.95 3.06 3.64
C LEU A 250 15.92 4.09 3.03
N PHE A 251 15.42 4.99 2.17
CA PHE A 251 16.19 6.13 1.61
C PHE A 251 15.30 7.27 1.14
#